data_78ca157e9c43fa442a747645136af5bd
#
_entry.id   78ca157e9c43fa442a747645136af5bd
#
_cell.length_a   1.000
_cell.length_b   1.000
_cell.length_c   1.000
_cell.angle_alpha   90.00
_cell.angle_beta   90.00
_cell.angle_gamma   90.00
#
_symmetry.space_group_name_H-M   'P 1'
#
loop_
_entity.id
_entity.type
_entity.pdbx_description
1 polymer ?
#
loop_
_entity_poly.entity_id
_entity_poly.type
_entity_poly.pdbx_seq_one_letter_code
_entity_poly.pdbx_strand_id
1 'polypeptide(L)'
;NRGGSVVLISSTQGLTGRNGRGDAGLDGYCASKHAVVGLMRTFAHWLAPHRIRVNTVHPTGVDTPMVNSEVLREYYADRQAMESMRNLMPVDLMEPVDVSHAVAWLASDAARYVTGITLPVDAGFAVR
;
A
#
# COMPACT_ATOMS: atom_id res chain seq x y z
N ASN A 1 -23.61 18.31 7.14
CA ASN A 1 -22.67 17.46 6.41
C ASN A 1 -21.60 16.95 7.38
N ARG A 2 -21.59 15.66 7.67
CA ARG A 2 -20.68 15.08 8.70
C ARG A 2 -19.28 14.81 8.18
N GLY A 3 -19.02 15.01 6.88
CA GLY A 3 -17.77 14.63 6.26
C GLY A 3 -17.67 13.12 6.04
N GLY A 4 -16.42 12.62 5.86
CA GLY A 4 -16.16 11.20 5.63
C GLY A 4 -14.67 10.88 5.56
N SER A 5 -14.36 9.59 5.36
CA SER A 5 -13.00 9.11 5.15
C SER A 5 -12.98 8.13 3.97
N VAL A 6 -12.10 8.38 3.03
CA VAL A 6 -11.77 7.48 1.91
C VAL A 6 -10.38 6.96 2.14
N VAL A 7 -10.23 5.63 2.15
CA VAL A 7 -8.94 4.96 2.26
C VAL A 7 -8.73 4.12 1.00
N LEU A 8 -7.71 4.45 0.24
CA LEU A 8 -7.34 3.73 -0.97
C LEU A 8 -6.18 2.78 -0.66
N ILE A 9 -6.33 1.52 -1.01
CA ILE A 9 -5.27 0.53 -0.79
C ILE A 9 -4.34 0.51 -1.99
N SER A 10 -3.13 1.02 -1.79
CA SER A 10 -2.05 0.94 -2.75
C SER A 10 -1.14 -0.26 -2.42
N SER A 11 0.15 -0.06 -2.42
CA SER A 11 1.21 -1.04 -2.13
C SER A 11 2.50 -0.28 -1.85
N THR A 12 3.49 -0.93 -1.24
CA THR A 12 4.87 -0.45 -1.26
C THR A 12 5.36 -0.18 -2.68
N GLN A 13 4.85 -0.92 -3.67
CA GLN A 13 5.14 -0.68 -5.10
C GLN A 13 4.52 0.62 -5.65
N GLY A 14 3.62 1.24 -4.94
CA GLY A 14 3.13 2.60 -5.24
C GLY A 14 4.04 3.72 -4.71
N LEU A 15 5.09 3.38 -3.96
CA LEU A 15 6.08 4.30 -3.40
C LEU A 15 7.50 4.06 -3.92
N THR A 16 7.77 2.84 -4.38
CA THR A 16 9.10 2.39 -4.82
C THR A 16 9.01 1.74 -6.19
N GLY A 17 10.12 1.62 -6.90
CA GLY A 17 10.23 0.84 -8.14
C GLY A 17 11.13 -0.39 -7.99
N ARG A 18 11.24 -0.95 -6.79
CA ARG A 18 12.29 -1.93 -6.46
C ARG A 18 12.17 -3.26 -7.18
N ASN A 19 11.01 -3.60 -7.68
CA ASN A 19 10.75 -4.88 -8.33
C ASN A 19 10.68 -4.81 -9.85
N GLY A 20 11.00 -3.66 -10.45
CA GLY A 20 11.04 -3.52 -11.89
C GLY A 20 12.09 -4.46 -12.52
N ARG A 21 11.62 -5.45 -13.28
CA ARG A 21 12.43 -6.45 -13.98
C ARG A 21 12.26 -6.37 -15.50
N GLY A 22 11.51 -5.38 -16.00
CA GLY A 22 11.03 -5.36 -17.37
C GLY A 22 9.94 -6.42 -17.62
N ASP A 23 9.28 -6.88 -16.56
CA ASP A 23 8.11 -7.75 -16.62
C ASP A 23 6.85 -6.87 -16.70
N ALA A 24 6.15 -6.96 -17.82
CA ALA A 24 4.98 -6.13 -18.09
C ALA A 24 3.89 -6.23 -17.00
N GLY A 25 3.76 -7.37 -16.35
CA GLY A 25 2.80 -7.57 -15.25
C GLY A 25 3.16 -6.76 -14.01
N LEU A 26 4.40 -6.87 -13.54
CA LEU A 26 4.88 -6.14 -12.39
C LEU A 26 5.05 -4.65 -12.65
N ASP A 27 5.52 -4.27 -13.83
CA ASP A 27 5.65 -2.87 -14.22
C ASP A 27 4.26 -2.20 -14.29
N GLY A 28 3.27 -2.89 -14.86
CA GLY A 28 1.88 -2.44 -14.89
C GLY A 28 1.26 -2.32 -13.48
N TYR A 29 1.54 -3.29 -12.61
CA TYR A 29 1.13 -3.23 -11.21
C TYR A 29 1.74 -2.01 -10.51
N CYS A 30 3.06 -1.81 -10.62
CA CYS A 30 3.76 -0.67 -10.05
C CYS A 30 3.16 0.65 -10.54
N ALA A 31 2.97 0.81 -11.85
CA ALA A 31 2.35 1.98 -12.45
C ALA A 31 0.93 2.22 -11.90
N SER A 32 0.10 1.17 -11.79
CA SER A 32 -1.25 1.27 -11.25
C SER A 32 -1.26 1.74 -9.81
N LYS A 33 -0.33 1.25 -8.98
CA LYS A 33 -0.26 1.61 -7.55
C LYS A 33 0.30 3.03 -7.33
N HIS A 34 1.17 3.52 -8.21
CA HIS A 34 1.55 4.93 -8.24
C HIS A 34 0.38 5.84 -8.66
N ALA A 35 -0.43 5.41 -9.64
CA ALA A 35 -1.62 6.14 -10.06
C ALA A 35 -2.63 6.31 -8.91
N VAL A 36 -2.78 5.32 -8.03
CA VAL A 36 -3.62 5.43 -6.82
C VAL A 36 -3.16 6.58 -5.91
N VAL A 37 -1.85 6.81 -5.77
CA VAL A 37 -1.32 7.95 -5.01
C VAL A 37 -1.68 9.28 -5.69
N GLY A 38 -1.59 9.34 -7.00
CA GLY A 38 -2.03 10.52 -7.78
C GLY A 38 -3.53 10.83 -7.55
N LEU A 39 -4.37 9.81 -7.65
CA LEU A 39 -5.81 9.94 -7.39
C LEU A 39 -6.08 10.39 -5.95
N MET A 40 -5.39 9.81 -4.97
CA MET A 40 -5.53 10.20 -3.57
C MET A 40 -5.27 11.70 -3.38
N ARG A 41 -4.19 12.22 -3.94
CA ARG A 41 -3.84 13.65 -3.83
C ARG A 41 -4.89 14.54 -4.47
N THR A 42 -5.37 14.16 -5.66
CA THR A 42 -6.43 14.89 -6.37
C THR A 42 -7.73 14.91 -5.55
N PHE A 43 -8.14 13.75 -5.02
CA PHE A 43 -9.37 13.64 -4.26
C PHE A 43 -9.27 14.31 -2.89
N ALA A 44 -8.12 14.24 -2.22
CA ALA A 44 -7.91 14.96 -0.96
C ALA A 44 -8.08 16.45 -1.14
N HIS A 45 -7.57 17.02 -2.24
CA HIS A 45 -7.75 18.43 -2.55
C HIS A 45 -9.22 18.76 -2.90
N TRP A 46 -9.82 17.97 -3.79
CA TRP A 46 -11.18 18.20 -4.26
C TRP A 46 -12.24 18.03 -3.16
N LEU A 47 -12.08 17.05 -2.26
CA LEU A 47 -13.08 16.68 -1.27
C LEU A 47 -12.90 17.39 0.08
N ALA A 48 -11.79 18.09 0.30
CA ALA A 48 -11.53 18.83 1.54
C ALA A 48 -12.63 19.82 1.94
N PRO A 49 -13.23 20.63 1.02
CA PRO A 49 -14.33 21.52 1.37
C PRO A 49 -15.57 20.80 1.90
N HIS A 50 -15.71 19.51 1.58
CA HIS A 50 -16.80 18.64 2.07
C HIS A 50 -16.46 17.92 3.37
N ARG A 51 -15.30 18.23 3.98
CA ARG A 51 -14.75 17.55 5.18
C ARG A 51 -14.56 16.05 4.96
N ILE A 52 -14.24 15.63 3.74
CA ILE A 52 -13.93 14.25 3.39
C ILE A 52 -12.41 14.15 3.31
N ARG A 53 -11.84 13.25 4.10
CA ARG A 53 -10.41 12.93 4.12
C ARG A 53 -10.13 11.82 3.10
N VAL A 54 -8.98 11.89 2.44
CA VAL A 54 -8.57 10.85 1.48
C VAL A 54 -7.10 10.51 1.73
N ASN A 55 -6.82 9.24 1.98
CA ASN A 55 -5.48 8.74 2.28
C ASN A 55 -5.22 7.43 1.55
N THR A 56 -3.96 7.07 1.41
CA THR A 56 -3.56 5.75 0.91
C THR A 56 -2.85 4.94 2.00
N VAL A 57 -3.08 3.63 2.01
CA VAL A 57 -2.32 2.64 2.79
C VAL A 57 -1.47 1.82 1.84
N HIS A 58 -0.22 1.58 2.21
CA HIS A 58 0.78 0.93 1.38
C HIS A 58 1.34 -0.31 2.10
N PRO A 59 0.66 -1.46 2.02
CA PRO A 59 1.17 -2.70 2.59
C PRO A 59 2.38 -3.23 1.81
N THR A 60 3.28 -3.94 2.49
CA THR A 60 4.19 -4.91 1.89
C THR A 60 3.47 -6.26 1.70
N GLY A 61 4.19 -7.38 1.65
CA GLY A 61 3.58 -8.72 1.57
C GLY A 61 2.67 -9.00 2.77
N VAL A 62 1.44 -9.38 2.51
CA VAL A 62 0.42 -9.72 3.51
C VAL A 62 -0.03 -11.15 3.30
N ASP A 63 -0.09 -11.97 4.35
CA ASP A 63 -0.53 -13.37 4.28
C ASP A 63 -2.01 -13.46 3.91
N THR A 64 -2.25 -13.59 2.62
CA THR A 64 -3.58 -13.65 2.00
C THR A 64 -3.59 -14.67 0.87
N PRO A 65 -4.76 -15.12 0.42
CA PRO A 65 -4.84 -15.99 -0.76
C PRO A 65 -4.18 -15.42 -2.01
N MET A 66 -4.06 -14.09 -2.13
CA MET A 66 -3.37 -13.45 -3.25
C MET A 66 -1.88 -13.80 -3.27
N VAL A 67 -1.19 -13.68 -2.13
CA VAL A 67 0.24 -13.98 -2.00
C VAL A 67 0.49 -15.49 -2.14
N ASN A 68 -0.45 -16.31 -1.71
CA ASN A 68 -0.39 -17.76 -1.81
C ASN A 68 -0.83 -18.31 -3.18
N SER A 69 -1.08 -17.43 -4.17
CA SER A 69 -1.42 -17.85 -5.54
C SER A 69 -0.24 -18.53 -6.23
N GLU A 70 -0.54 -19.41 -7.18
CA GLU A 70 0.48 -20.17 -7.93
C GLU A 70 1.46 -19.24 -8.68
N VAL A 71 0.92 -18.18 -9.28
CA VAL A 71 1.71 -17.17 -10.01
C VAL A 71 2.74 -16.48 -9.10
N LEU A 72 2.35 -16.12 -7.86
CA LEU A 72 3.28 -15.48 -6.93
C LEU A 72 4.24 -16.46 -6.28
N ARG A 73 3.85 -17.74 -6.14
CA ARG A 73 4.77 -18.79 -5.69
C ARG A 73 5.93 -18.99 -6.66
N GLU A 74 5.68 -19.00 -7.97
CA GLU A 74 6.73 -19.07 -8.99
C GLU A 74 7.64 -17.84 -8.93
N TYR A 75 7.05 -16.65 -8.76
CA TYR A 75 7.82 -15.42 -8.61
C TYR A 75 8.71 -15.45 -7.36
N TYR A 76 8.20 -15.93 -6.23
CA TYR A 76 8.95 -16.04 -4.97
C TYR A 76 9.92 -17.24 -4.95
N ALA A 77 9.86 -18.16 -5.89
CA ALA A 77 10.87 -19.21 -6.03
C ALA A 77 12.23 -18.66 -6.49
N ASP A 78 12.26 -17.48 -7.11
CA ASP A 78 13.51 -16.79 -7.45
C ASP A 78 14.13 -16.15 -6.19
N ARG A 79 15.28 -16.69 -5.79
CA ARG A 79 16.01 -16.25 -4.59
C ARG A 79 16.41 -14.78 -4.64
N GLN A 80 16.77 -14.26 -5.82
CA GLN A 80 17.15 -12.86 -5.98
C GLN A 80 15.93 -11.93 -5.87
N ALA A 81 14.78 -12.36 -6.38
CA ALA A 81 13.53 -11.67 -6.18
C ALA A 81 13.16 -11.60 -4.71
N MET A 82 13.25 -12.72 -4.00
CA MET A 82 12.95 -12.77 -2.56
C MET A 82 13.85 -11.83 -1.75
N GLU A 83 15.16 -11.80 -2.03
CA GLU A 83 16.08 -10.89 -1.33
C GLU A 83 15.70 -9.42 -1.58
N SER A 84 15.30 -9.07 -2.79
CA SER A 84 14.85 -7.71 -3.12
C SER A 84 13.54 -7.31 -2.43
N MET A 85 12.75 -8.31 -2.02
CA MET A 85 11.44 -8.14 -1.36
C MET A 85 11.51 -8.17 0.16
N ARG A 86 12.69 -8.39 0.74
CA ARG A 86 12.82 -8.44 2.21
C ARG A 86 12.47 -7.10 2.85
N ASN A 87 11.74 -7.18 3.93
CA ASN A 87 11.47 -6.06 4.81
C ASN A 87 12.71 -5.68 5.65
N LEU A 88 12.74 -4.48 6.19
CA LEU A 88 13.79 -4.06 7.12
C LEU A 88 13.68 -4.81 8.46
N MET A 89 12.45 -4.92 8.97
CA MET A 89 12.16 -5.77 10.13
C MET A 89 12.18 -7.25 9.70
N PRO A 90 12.54 -8.19 10.60
CA PRO A 90 12.58 -9.64 10.30
C PRO A 90 11.16 -10.23 10.26
N VAL A 91 10.34 -9.74 9.35
CA VAL A 91 8.96 -10.16 9.10
C VAL A 91 8.84 -10.44 7.61
N ASP A 92 8.54 -11.66 7.23
CA ASP A 92 8.41 -12.04 5.81
C ASP A 92 7.04 -11.59 5.25
N LEU A 93 5.97 -11.94 5.94
CA LEU A 93 4.59 -11.53 5.63
C LEU A 93 3.94 -10.93 6.87
N MET A 94 3.13 -9.89 6.67
CA MET A 94 2.31 -9.31 7.72
C MET A 94 0.97 -10.01 7.82
N GLU A 95 0.36 -9.93 8.99
CA GLU A 95 -1.01 -10.38 9.17
C GLU A 95 -2.01 -9.38 8.55
N PRO A 96 -3.10 -9.85 7.93
CA PRO A 96 -4.12 -8.96 7.34
C PRO A 96 -4.71 -7.96 8.35
N VAL A 97 -4.78 -8.33 9.62
CA VAL A 97 -5.30 -7.49 10.69
C VAL A 97 -4.46 -6.23 10.92
N ASP A 98 -3.15 -6.28 10.66
CA ASP A 98 -2.27 -5.11 10.82
C ASP A 98 -2.62 -4.00 9.83
N VAL A 99 -2.92 -4.39 8.58
CA VAL A 99 -3.43 -3.45 7.57
C VAL A 99 -4.82 -2.93 7.97
N SER A 100 -5.68 -3.81 8.49
CA SER A 100 -7.03 -3.45 8.94
C SER A 100 -7.00 -2.43 10.08
N HIS A 101 -6.07 -2.53 11.02
CA HIS A 101 -5.88 -1.54 12.09
C HIS A 101 -5.53 -0.15 11.55
N ALA A 102 -4.64 -0.08 10.56
CA ALA A 102 -4.29 1.20 9.90
C ALA A 102 -5.51 1.81 9.19
N VAL A 103 -6.29 0.99 8.49
CA VAL A 103 -7.53 1.42 7.82
C VAL A 103 -8.55 1.91 8.84
N ALA A 104 -8.77 1.17 9.92
CA ALA A 104 -9.69 1.53 10.99
C ALA A 104 -9.31 2.86 11.65
N TRP A 105 -8.01 3.06 11.92
CA TRP A 105 -7.52 4.33 12.45
C TRP A 105 -7.78 5.49 11.48
N LEU A 106 -7.44 5.36 10.21
CA LEU A 106 -7.69 6.38 9.19
C LEU A 106 -9.19 6.67 9.01
N ALA A 107 -10.05 5.69 9.23
CA ALA A 107 -11.49 5.85 9.14
C ALA A 107 -12.10 6.53 10.36
N SER A 108 -11.42 6.51 11.50
CA SER A 108 -11.90 7.00 12.78
C SER A 108 -11.70 8.52 12.98
N ASP A 109 -12.32 9.06 14.02
CA ASP A 109 -12.13 10.45 14.46
C ASP A 109 -10.73 10.71 15.03
N ALA A 110 -9.99 9.66 15.42
CA ALA A 110 -8.59 9.78 15.86
C ALA A 110 -7.68 10.32 14.74
N ALA A 111 -8.09 10.14 13.47
CA ALA A 111 -7.40 10.66 12.29
C ALA A 111 -8.09 11.89 11.66
N ARG A 112 -8.92 12.62 12.41
CA ARG A 112 -9.79 13.70 11.89
C ARG A 112 -9.09 14.82 11.12
N TYR A 113 -7.79 14.98 11.30
CA TYR A 113 -6.97 15.98 10.59
C TYR A 113 -5.94 15.36 9.64
N VAL A 114 -6.06 14.05 9.36
CA VAL A 114 -5.14 13.32 8.49
C VAL A 114 -5.78 13.13 7.13
N THR A 115 -5.26 13.84 6.13
CA THR A 115 -5.69 13.73 4.72
C THR A 115 -4.51 13.97 3.79
N GLY A 116 -4.51 13.36 2.62
CA GLY A 116 -3.49 13.54 1.61
C GLY A 116 -2.17 12.80 1.90
N ILE A 117 -2.17 11.85 2.83
CA ILE A 117 -0.96 11.10 3.18
C ILE A 117 -0.88 9.74 2.50
N THR A 118 0.36 9.29 2.32
CA THR A 118 0.71 7.90 2.04
C THR A 118 1.17 7.25 3.34
N LEU A 119 0.47 6.23 3.80
CA LEU A 119 0.77 5.52 5.05
C LEU A 119 1.35 4.13 4.74
N PRO A 120 2.68 3.94 4.80
CA PRO A 120 3.26 2.61 4.72
C PRO A 120 2.89 1.77 5.94
N VAL A 121 2.47 0.53 5.70
CA VAL A 121 2.35 -0.53 6.69
C VAL A 121 3.18 -1.68 6.13
N ASP A 122 4.49 -1.63 6.33
CA ASP A 122 5.40 -2.31 5.43
C ASP A 122 6.65 -2.90 6.11
N ALA A 123 6.68 -2.95 7.41
CA ALA A 123 7.84 -3.44 8.17
C ALA A 123 9.18 -2.82 7.70
N GLY A 124 9.12 -1.54 7.26
CA GLY A 124 10.28 -0.78 6.82
C GLY A 124 10.76 -1.07 5.39
N PHE A 125 9.94 -1.76 4.58
CA PHE A 125 10.31 -2.10 3.19
C PHE A 125 10.70 -0.88 2.36
N ALA A 126 9.96 0.22 2.46
CA ALA A 126 10.17 1.41 1.63
C ALA A 126 11.44 2.21 1.97
N VAL A 127 12.01 2.01 3.17
CA VAL A 127 13.19 2.74 3.65
C VAL A 127 14.46 1.88 3.67
N ARG A 128 14.38 0.62 3.27
CA ARG A 128 15.53 -0.29 3.16
C ARG A 128 16.47 0.03 2.00
#